data_2ed98558aafd24ef69c797eed06c8367
#
_entry.id   2ed98558aafd24ef69c797eed06c8367
#
_cell.length_a   1.000
_cell.length_b   1.000
_cell.length_c   1.000
_cell.angle_alpha   90.00
_cell.angle_beta   90.00
_cell.angle_gamma   90.00
#
_symmetry.space_group_name_H-M   'P 1'
#
loop_
_entity.id
_entity.type
_entity.pdbx_description
1 polymer ?
#
loop_
_entity_poly.entity_id
_entity_poly.type
_entity_poly.pdbx_seq_one_letter_code
_entity_poly.pdbx_strand_id
1 'polypeptide(L)'
;MKYGIQLYSVKDFMAKDVKETVTEIGKMGYKVVEAAGFFNYSAEDFKKICDEAGVACESTHTGFSALDDDFDGIVAYLKTLGCKRFIIPWAPCSSKEEVDSTVDKFNKYQPMLEKEGIELMFHNHWVEFVPNKDGLIPMVEFKNRTNIKFQIDVYWAYRGLVNPLYVLESLKDRIDVIHLKDGDMTAGKPVGQGTTPIFEVVKWAKKNGVDMIIENEPTADRQMIEAKECIDFLKAIENI
;
A
#
# COMPACT_ATOMS: atom_id res chain seq x y z
N MET A 1 -3.58 14.63 -10.74
CA MET A 1 -3.70 13.36 -10.00
C MET A 1 -3.19 13.56 -8.58
N LYS A 2 -3.68 12.83 -7.58
CA LYS A 2 -3.14 12.89 -6.21
C LYS A 2 -2.05 11.84 -6.08
N TYR A 3 -0.89 12.24 -5.57
CA TYR A 3 0.16 11.31 -5.22
C TYR A 3 0.16 11.09 -3.72
N GLY A 4 0.25 9.83 -3.30
CA GLY A 4 0.32 9.42 -1.91
C GLY A 4 1.69 8.87 -1.54
N ILE A 5 1.92 8.73 -0.23
CA ILE A 5 3.09 8.05 0.33
C ILE A 5 2.66 7.11 1.45
N GLN A 6 3.25 5.90 1.45
CA GLN A 6 3.17 4.98 2.58
C GLN A 6 4.10 5.48 3.70
N LEU A 7 3.55 5.73 4.90
CA LEU A 7 4.29 6.33 6.02
C LEU A 7 5.39 5.42 6.59
N TYR A 8 5.38 4.13 6.25
CA TYR A 8 6.51 3.24 6.55
C TYR A 8 7.81 3.69 5.85
N SER A 9 7.70 4.36 4.70
CA SER A 9 8.86 4.93 3.98
C SER A 9 9.63 5.97 4.79
N VAL A 10 8.98 6.58 5.79
CA VAL A 10 9.56 7.60 6.68
C VAL A 10 9.44 7.20 8.15
N LYS A 11 9.42 5.89 8.42
CA LYS A 11 9.13 5.31 9.74
C LYS A 11 9.99 5.82 10.89
N ASP A 12 11.28 6.08 10.64
CA ASP A 12 12.18 6.56 11.70
C ASP A 12 11.92 8.03 12.07
N PHE A 13 11.38 8.82 11.14
CA PHE A 13 10.89 10.17 11.40
C PHE A 13 9.52 10.12 12.06
N MET A 14 8.61 9.24 11.60
CA MET A 14 7.32 9.01 12.26
C MET A 14 7.49 8.58 13.72
N ALA A 15 8.49 7.76 14.02
CA ALA A 15 8.77 7.33 15.41
C ALA A 15 9.28 8.47 16.31
N LYS A 16 9.86 9.55 15.75
CA LYS A 16 10.33 10.70 16.50
C LYS A 16 9.24 11.74 16.71
N ASP A 17 8.56 12.14 15.64
CA ASP A 17 7.49 13.13 15.66
C ASP A 17 6.54 12.95 14.47
N VAL A 18 5.37 12.39 14.76
CA VAL A 18 4.32 12.15 13.75
C VAL A 18 3.84 13.45 13.13
N LYS A 19 3.59 14.49 13.95
CA LYS A 19 3.04 15.75 13.47
C LYS A 19 4.02 16.48 12.55
N GLU A 20 5.28 16.58 12.95
CA GLU A 20 6.32 17.23 12.16
C GLU A 20 6.51 16.47 10.83
N THR A 21 6.62 15.14 10.89
CA THR A 21 6.83 14.30 9.71
C THR A 21 5.70 14.44 8.69
N VAL A 22 4.43 14.30 9.13
CA VAL A 22 3.27 14.43 8.24
C VAL A 22 3.17 15.85 7.66
N THR A 23 3.51 16.88 8.44
CA THR A 23 3.56 18.26 7.98
C THR A 23 4.59 18.44 6.85
N GLU A 24 5.80 17.90 7.02
CA GLU A 24 6.84 17.98 5.97
C GLU A 24 6.44 17.20 4.71
N ILE A 25 5.81 16.03 4.84
CA ILE A 25 5.24 15.28 3.71
C ILE A 25 4.21 16.12 2.94
N GLY A 26 3.31 16.82 3.63
CA GLY A 26 2.35 17.74 3.01
C GLY A 26 3.04 18.90 2.26
N LYS A 27 4.09 19.49 2.86
CA LYS A 27 4.89 20.55 2.22
C LYS A 27 5.64 20.08 0.97
N MET A 28 6.08 18.82 0.91
CA MET A 28 6.67 18.25 -0.31
C MET A 28 5.67 18.17 -1.47
N GLY A 29 4.36 18.17 -1.14
CA GLY A 29 3.27 18.20 -2.11
C GLY A 29 2.49 16.90 -2.24
N TYR A 30 2.73 15.93 -1.37
CA TYR A 30 1.85 14.79 -1.23
C TYR A 30 0.45 15.24 -0.81
N LYS A 31 -0.58 14.53 -1.27
CA LYS A 31 -1.99 14.82 -0.96
C LYS A 31 -2.67 13.69 -0.21
N VAL A 32 -2.05 12.53 -0.24
CA VAL A 32 -2.53 11.32 0.43
C VAL A 32 -1.40 10.71 1.23
N VAL A 33 -1.73 10.19 2.41
CA VAL A 33 -0.86 9.33 3.18
C VAL A 33 -1.54 7.98 3.40
N GLU A 34 -0.75 6.93 3.41
CA GLU A 34 -1.17 5.60 3.83
C GLU A 34 -0.53 5.31 5.18
N ALA A 35 -1.35 5.02 6.18
CA ALA A 35 -0.84 4.76 7.52
C ALA A 35 -0.20 3.37 7.63
N ALA A 36 0.89 3.26 8.39
CA ALA A 36 1.52 2.00 8.78
C ALA A 36 1.18 1.72 10.26
N GLY A 37 -0.02 1.20 10.52
CA GLY A 37 -0.61 1.20 11.86
C GLY A 37 -1.13 2.59 12.26
N PHE A 38 -1.44 2.78 13.54
CA PHE A 38 -2.13 3.99 14.02
C PHE A 38 -1.28 4.88 14.96
N PHE A 39 0.01 4.60 15.08
CA PHE A 39 1.02 5.42 15.76
C PHE A 39 0.66 5.79 17.22
N ASN A 40 -0.21 5.04 17.90
CA ASN A 40 -0.75 5.31 19.25
C ASN A 40 -1.49 6.66 19.37
N TYR A 41 -2.01 7.19 18.28
CA TYR A 41 -2.90 8.37 18.29
C TYR A 41 -4.37 7.96 18.27
N SER A 42 -5.24 8.78 18.86
CA SER A 42 -6.67 8.68 18.59
C SER A 42 -6.96 9.00 17.11
N ALA A 43 -8.07 8.51 16.59
CA ALA A 43 -8.45 8.79 15.20
C ALA A 43 -8.63 10.29 14.95
N GLU A 44 -9.21 11.00 15.94
CA GLU A 44 -9.43 12.45 15.90
C GLU A 44 -8.11 13.22 15.87
N ASP A 45 -7.14 12.84 16.72
CA ASP A 45 -5.84 13.51 16.78
C ASP A 45 -5.04 13.26 15.50
N PHE A 46 -5.00 12.01 15.00
CA PHE A 46 -4.30 11.71 13.76
C PHE A 46 -4.97 12.39 12.56
N LYS A 47 -6.31 12.40 12.52
CA LYS A 47 -7.05 13.15 11.50
C LYS A 47 -6.70 14.63 11.52
N LYS A 48 -6.67 15.24 12.69
CA LYS A 48 -6.30 16.65 12.87
C LYS A 48 -4.90 16.94 12.34
N ILE A 49 -3.93 16.06 12.62
CA ILE A 49 -2.56 16.17 12.08
C ILE A 49 -2.58 16.15 10.54
N CYS A 50 -3.32 15.22 9.94
CA CYS A 50 -3.45 15.12 8.49
C CYS A 50 -4.12 16.36 7.89
N ASP A 51 -5.22 16.84 8.49
CA ASP A 51 -5.96 18.02 8.04
C ASP A 51 -5.07 19.29 8.09
N GLU A 52 -4.33 19.49 9.21
CA GLU A 52 -3.38 20.61 9.35
C GLU A 52 -2.24 20.56 8.33
N ALA A 53 -1.79 19.37 7.95
CA ALA A 53 -0.77 19.16 6.93
C ALA A 53 -1.30 19.24 5.48
N GLY A 54 -2.60 19.31 5.28
CA GLY A 54 -3.24 19.35 3.95
C GLY A 54 -3.15 18.03 3.20
N VAL A 55 -3.15 16.89 3.92
CA VAL A 55 -3.15 15.53 3.37
C VAL A 55 -4.37 14.74 3.88
N ALA A 56 -4.80 13.73 3.14
CA ALA A 56 -5.83 12.78 3.59
C ALA A 56 -5.22 11.40 3.86
N CYS A 57 -5.62 10.75 4.95
CA CYS A 57 -5.29 9.34 5.16
C CYS A 57 -6.38 8.48 4.52
N GLU A 58 -6.11 7.93 3.32
CA GLU A 58 -7.13 7.20 2.54
C GLU A 58 -7.02 5.67 2.68
N SER A 59 -5.90 5.17 3.20
CA SER A 59 -5.64 3.75 3.40
C SER A 59 -4.74 3.49 4.60
N THR A 60 -4.75 2.25 5.09
CA THR A 60 -3.86 1.80 6.17
C THR A 60 -3.33 0.41 5.90
N HIS A 61 -2.03 0.21 6.12
CA HIS A 61 -1.41 -1.10 6.26
C HIS A 61 -1.56 -1.59 7.69
N THR A 62 -2.47 -2.52 7.89
CA THR A 62 -2.76 -3.10 9.22
C THR A 62 -3.05 -4.59 9.07
N GLY A 63 -2.45 -5.42 9.93
CA GLY A 63 -2.57 -6.87 9.85
C GLY A 63 -3.93 -7.41 10.32
N PHE A 64 -4.21 -8.67 10.00
CA PHE A 64 -5.43 -9.34 10.45
C PHE A 64 -5.61 -9.37 11.97
N SER A 65 -4.50 -9.38 12.74
CA SER A 65 -4.58 -9.37 14.21
C SER A 65 -5.40 -8.21 14.75
N ALA A 66 -5.30 -7.03 14.15
CA ALA A 66 -6.11 -5.90 14.58
C ALA A 66 -7.62 -6.15 14.42
N LEU A 67 -8.03 -6.82 13.32
CA LEU A 67 -9.44 -7.21 13.12
C LEU A 67 -9.86 -8.39 14.02
N ASP A 68 -8.93 -9.31 14.32
CA ASP A 68 -9.17 -10.42 15.24
C ASP A 68 -9.35 -9.92 16.69
N ASP A 69 -8.59 -8.88 17.07
CA ASP A 69 -8.56 -8.34 18.44
C ASP A 69 -9.72 -7.35 18.70
N ASP A 70 -9.99 -6.41 17.78
CA ASP A 70 -11.01 -5.37 17.96
C ASP A 70 -11.58 -4.87 16.61
N PHE A 71 -12.44 -5.65 15.99
CA PHE A 71 -13.07 -5.28 14.72
C PHE A 71 -13.85 -3.96 14.79
N ASP A 72 -14.70 -3.79 15.82
CA ASP A 72 -15.57 -2.63 15.94
C ASP A 72 -14.77 -1.35 16.22
N GLY A 73 -13.72 -1.43 17.03
CA GLY A 73 -12.82 -0.31 17.29
C GLY A 73 -12.03 0.10 16.05
N ILE A 74 -11.56 -0.85 15.25
CA ILE A 74 -10.90 -0.57 13.96
C ILE A 74 -11.86 0.12 12.99
N VAL A 75 -13.09 -0.38 12.85
CA VAL A 75 -14.11 0.24 11.99
C VAL A 75 -14.41 1.66 12.43
N ALA A 76 -14.61 1.89 13.73
CA ALA A 76 -14.85 3.23 14.29
C ALA A 76 -13.67 4.17 14.01
N TYR A 77 -12.45 3.70 14.22
CA TYR A 77 -11.22 4.45 13.94
C TYR A 77 -11.15 4.89 12.49
N LEU A 78 -11.31 3.96 11.55
CA LEU A 78 -11.24 4.23 10.11
C LEU A 78 -12.33 5.21 9.66
N LYS A 79 -13.56 5.07 10.17
CA LYS A 79 -14.66 5.99 9.86
C LYS A 79 -14.39 7.41 10.36
N THR A 80 -13.87 7.56 11.58
CA THR A 80 -13.48 8.86 12.13
C THR A 80 -12.38 9.51 11.29
N LEU A 81 -11.38 8.72 10.88
CA LEU A 81 -10.28 9.18 10.04
C LEU A 81 -10.74 9.52 8.60
N GLY A 82 -11.86 8.94 8.15
CA GLY A 82 -12.31 9.02 6.75
C GLY A 82 -11.58 8.06 5.82
N CYS A 83 -10.88 7.07 6.39
CA CYS A 83 -10.12 6.07 5.67
C CYS A 83 -11.04 4.96 5.16
N LYS A 84 -10.99 4.66 3.86
CA LYS A 84 -11.90 3.71 3.20
C LYS A 84 -11.25 2.39 2.81
N ARG A 85 -9.93 2.25 2.93
CA ARG A 85 -9.17 1.08 2.49
C ARG A 85 -8.41 0.49 3.67
N PHE A 86 -8.77 -0.73 4.04
CA PHE A 86 -8.03 -1.54 5.01
C PHE A 86 -7.19 -2.55 4.24
N ILE A 87 -5.87 -2.40 4.28
CA ILE A 87 -4.95 -3.17 3.46
C ILE A 87 -4.14 -4.09 4.35
N ILE A 88 -4.21 -5.38 4.08
CA ILE A 88 -3.35 -6.38 4.71
C ILE A 88 -1.97 -6.29 4.05
N PRO A 89 -0.92 -5.85 4.78
CA PRO A 89 0.41 -5.63 4.18
C PRO A 89 1.20 -6.91 3.99
N TRP A 90 0.83 -7.96 4.70
CA TRP A 90 1.48 -9.25 4.67
C TRP A 90 0.57 -10.32 5.25
N ALA A 91 0.60 -11.52 4.67
CA ALA A 91 -0.14 -12.68 5.16
C ALA A 91 0.67 -13.96 4.96
N PRO A 92 0.54 -14.96 5.87
CA PRO A 92 1.19 -16.26 5.71
C PRO A 92 0.77 -16.95 4.41
N CYS A 93 1.75 -17.42 3.62
CA CYS A 93 1.48 -18.08 2.35
C CYS A 93 2.57 -19.10 1.93
N SER A 94 3.45 -19.50 2.86
CA SER A 94 4.58 -20.37 2.58
C SER A 94 4.17 -21.84 2.36
N SER A 95 2.93 -22.19 2.69
CA SER A 95 2.36 -23.53 2.52
C SER A 95 0.91 -23.47 2.07
N LYS A 96 0.39 -24.62 1.61
CA LYS A 96 -1.04 -24.77 1.32
C LYS A 96 -1.92 -24.45 2.54
N GLU A 97 -1.53 -24.92 3.72
CA GLU A 97 -2.26 -24.67 4.96
C GLU A 97 -2.33 -23.17 5.30
N GLU A 98 -1.22 -22.47 5.16
CA GLU A 98 -1.17 -21.01 5.38
C GLU A 98 -1.99 -20.26 4.33
N VAL A 99 -1.92 -20.65 3.05
CA VAL A 99 -2.74 -20.08 1.98
C VAL A 99 -4.23 -20.27 2.29
N ASP A 100 -4.64 -21.50 2.68
CA ASP A 100 -6.03 -21.81 3.02
C ASP A 100 -6.51 -20.94 4.19
N SER A 101 -5.73 -20.86 5.27
CA SER A 101 -6.04 -20.02 6.43
C SER A 101 -6.15 -18.54 6.08
N THR A 102 -5.26 -18.05 5.22
CA THR A 102 -5.28 -16.65 4.76
C THR A 102 -6.52 -16.37 3.90
N VAL A 103 -6.87 -17.26 2.98
CA VAL A 103 -8.10 -17.17 2.17
C VAL A 103 -9.35 -17.16 3.06
N ASP A 104 -9.40 -18.02 4.10
CA ASP A 104 -10.53 -18.04 5.04
C ASP A 104 -10.66 -16.70 5.78
N LYS A 105 -9.55 -16.08 6.21
CA LYS A 105 -9.58 -14.74 6.82
C LYS A 105 -10.05 -13.65 5.86
N PHE A 106 -9.59 -13.65 4.61
CA PHE A 106 -10.08 -12.73 3.60
C PHE A 106 -11.59 -12.88 3.40
N ASN A 107 -12.08 -14.11 3.21
CA ASN A 107 -13.51 -14.39 3.00
C ASN A 107 -14.37 -14.09 4.24
N LYS A 108 -13.80 -14.16 5.45
CA LYS A 108 -14.46 -13.75 6.69
C LYS A 108 -14.62 -12.23 6.76
N TYR A 109 -13.52 -11.48 6.59
CA TYR A 109 -13.49 -10.04 6.87
C TYR A 109 -13.98 -9.18 5.72
N GLN A 110 -13.82 -9.61 4.47
CA GLN A 110 -14.24 -8.80 3.31
C GLN A 110 -15.72 -8.41 3.38
N PRO A 111 -16.71 -9.33 3.55
CA PRO A 111 -18.10 -8.92 3.62
C PRO A 111 -18.45 -8.14 4.91
N MET A 112 -17.68 -8.29 5.98
CA MET A 112 -17.88 -7.53 7.22
C MET A 112 -17.47 -6.07 7.03
N LEU A 113 -16.28 -5.82 6.46
CA LEU A 113 -15.78 -4.48 6.19
C LEU A 113 -16.60 -3.77 5.09
N GLU A 114 -17.04 -4.50 4.06
CA GLU A 114 -17.87 -3.97 2.98
C GLU A 114 -19.19 -3.40 3.50
N LYS A 115 -19.85 -4.05 4.47
CA LYS A 115 -21.07 -3.53 5.13
C LYS A 115 -20.83 -2.19 5.84
N GLU A 116 -19.60 -1.95 6.27
CA GLU A 116 -19.18 -0.72 6.93
C GLU A 116 -18.68 0.36 5.93
N GLY A 117 -18.69 0.04 4.63
CA GLY A 117 -18.19 0.92 3.57
C GLY A 117 -16.67 1.00 3.50
N ILE A 118 -15.99 -0.03 4.00
CA ILE A 118 -14.53 -0.14 3.98
C ILE A 118 -14.13 -1.29 3.05
N GLU A 119 -13.18 -1.03 2.17
CA GLU A 119 -12.65 -2.03 1.24
C GLU A 119 -11.51 -2.82 1.89
N LEU A 120 -11.61 -4.15 1.87
CA LEU A 120 -10.49 -5.03 2.24
C LEU A 120 -9.61 -5.25 1.03
N MET A 121 -8.32 -4.94 1.18
CA MET A 121 -7.32 -5.11 0.14
C MET A 121 -6.12 -5.92 0.66
N PHE A 122 -5.35 -6.46 -0.27
CA PHE A 122 -4.09 -7.14 0.01
C PHE A 122 -2.94 -6.48 -0.76
N HIS A 123 -1.85 -6.19 -0.06
CA HIS A 123 -0.58 -5.73 -0.63
C HIS A 123 0.37 -6.92 -0.79
N ASN A 124 0.99 -7.03 -1.96
CA ASN A 124 1.91 -8.12 -2.26
C ASN A 124 3.38 -7.75 -2.04
N HIS A 125 4.17 -8.78 -1.74
CA HIS A 125 5.61 -8.81 -1.94
C HIS A 125 5.95 -9.73 -3.12
N TRP A 126 7.22 -10.10 -3.25
CA TRP A 126 7.65 -10.99 -4.34
C TRP A 126 7.27 -12.46 -4.10
N VAL A 127 7.14 -12.87 -2.84
CA VAL A 127 6.88 -14.26 -2.45
C VAL A 127 5.52 -14.77 -2.92
N GLU A 128 4.55 -13.90 -3.11
CA GLU A 128 3.21 -14.28 -3.57
C GLU A 128 3.18 -14.63 -5.06
N PHE A 129 4.22 -14.26 -5.81
CA PHE A 129 4.33 -14.54 -7.26
C PHE A 129 5.14 -15.78 -7.59
N VAL A 130 5.73 -16.44 -6.61
CA VAL A 130 6.54 -17.66 -6.81
C VAL A 130 5.88 -18.87 -6.15
N PRO A 131 6.12 -20.10 -6.64
CA PRO A 131 5.59 -21.29 -5.98
C PRO A 131 6.09 -21.40 -4.53
N ASN A 132 5.15 -21.63 -3.61
CA ASN A 132 5.49 -21.96 -2.22
C ASN A 132 5.96 -23.42 -2.09
N LYS A 133 6.22 -23.89 -0.86
CA LYS A 133 6.74 -25.26 -0.62
C LYS A 133 5.84 -26.38 -1.13
N ASP A 134 4.54 -26.10 -1.33
CA ASP A 134 3.56 -27.07 -1.83
C ASP A 134 3.23 -26.85 -3.33
N GLY A 135 3.99 -25.97 -4.02
CA GLY A 135 3.86 -25.71 -5.43
C GLY A 135 2.73 -24.73 -5.81
N LEU A 136 2.06 -24.13 -4.83
CA LEU A 136 1.01 -23.12 -5.09
C LEU A 136 1.66 -21.75 -5.31
N ILE A 137 1.07 -20.94 -6.19
CA ILE A 137 1.40 -19.52 -6.33
C ILE A 137 0.35 -18.72 -5.54
N PRO A 138 0.71 -18.15 -4.37
CA PRO A 138 -0.27 -17.53 -3.47
C PRO A 138 -1.14 -16.46 -4.12
N MET A 139 -0.58 -15.61 -4.98
CA MET A 139 -1.34 -14.59 -5.70
C MET A 139 -2.45 -15.18 -6.58
N VAL A 140 -2.20 -16.33 -7.21
CA VAL A 140 -3.21 -17.05 -8.01
C VAL A 140 -4.33 -17.59 -7.12
N GLU A 141 -3.97 -18.15 -5.96
CA GLU A 141 -4.93 -18.66 -4.98
C GLU A 141 -5.81 -17.54 -4.43
N PHE A 142 -5.21 -16.42 -4.00
CA PHE A 142 -5.94 -15.26 -3.48
C PHE A 142 -6.88 -14.67 -4.55
N LYS A 143 -6.39 -14.51 -5.79
CA LYS A 143 -7.21 -14.06 -6.91
C LYS A 143 -8.43 -14.95 -7.14
N ASN A 144 -8.23 -16.27 -7.15
CA ASN A 144 -9.27 -17.22 -7.59
C ASN A 144 -10.26 -17.58 -6.46
N ARG A 145 -9.86 -17.44 -5.19
CA ARG A 145 -10.61 -17.94 -4.04
C ARG A 145 -11.18 -16.85 -3.15
N THR A 146 -10.94 -15.57 -3.49
CA THR A 146 -11.46 -14.42 -2.73
C THR A 146 -12.05 -13.37 -3.65
N ASN A 147 -12.82 -12.43 -3.09
CA ASN A 147 -13.32 -11.25 -3.78
C ASN A 147 -12.67 -9.94 -3.29
N ILE A 148 -11.57 -10.02 -2.52
CA ILE A 148 -10.85 -8.83 -2.05
C ILE A 148 -10.30 -8.02 -3.22
N LYS A 149 -10.02 -6.75 -3.00
CA LYS A 149 -9.21 -5.95 -3.91
C LYS A 149 -7.72 -6.13 -3.63
N PHE A 150 -6.89 -5.66 -4.55
CA PHE A 150 -5.43 -5.74 -4.43
C PHE A 150 -4.83 -4.36 -4.52
N GLN A 151 -3.86 -4.09 -3.68
CA GLN A 151 -2.90 -3.02 -3.84
C GLN A 151 -1.61 -3.64 -4.40
N ILE A 152 -1.45 -3.60 -5.71
CA ILE A 152 -0.27 -4.21 -6.35
C ILE A 152 0.94 -3.31 -6.13
N ASP A 153 1.96 -3.85 -5.47
CA ASP A 153 3.31 -3.29 -5.48
C ASP A 153 4.04 -3.76 -6.73
N VAL A 154 4.33 -2.81 -7.60
CA VAL A 154 4.87 -3.10 -8.93
C VAL A 154 6.33 -3.52 -8.91
N TYR A 155 7.12 -3.06 -7.93
CA TYR A 155 8.50 -3.49 -7.77
C TYR A 155 8.58 -4.92 -7.21
N TRP A 156 7.74 -5.25 -6.23
CA TRP A 156 7.71 -6.60 -5.70
C TRP A 156 7.20 -7.62 -6.72
N ALA A 157 6.24 -7.26 -7.59
CA ALA A 157 5.85 -8.08 -8.72
C ALA A 157 7.04 -8.30 -9.68
N TYR A 158 7.76 -7.20 -10.03
CA TYR A 158 8.97 -7.27 -10.86
C TYR A 158 10.05 -8.17 -10.24
N ARG A 159 10.31 -8.06 -8.93
CA ARG A 159 11.22 -8.94 -8.20
C ARG A 159 10.77 -10.39 -8.12
N GLY A 160 9.46 -10.63 -8.15
CA GLY A 160 8.86 -11.96 -8.29
C GLY A 160 8.94 -12.52 -9.72
N LEU A 161 9.72 -11.87 -10.61
CA LEU A 161 9.93 -12.26 -12.02
C LEU A 161 8.64 -12.25 -12.86
N VAL A 162 7.65 -11.46 -12.46
CA VAL A 162 6.41 -11.27 -13.21
C VAL A 162 6.37 -9.85 -13.77
N ASN A 163 5.90 -9.71 -15.01
CA ASN A 163 5.71 -8.38 -15.59
C ASN A 163 4.61 -7.62 -14.84
N PRO A 164 4.90 -6.49 -14.16
CA PRO A 164 3.91 -5.74 -13.39
C PRO A 164 2.69 -5.31 -14.21
N LEU A 165 2.89 -4.90 -15.48
CA LEU A 165 1.78 -4.50 -16.35
C LEU A 165 0.83 -5.64 -16.65
N TYR A 166 1.35 -6.87 -16.78
CA TYR A 166 0.49 -8.05 -16.94
C TYR A 166 -0.35 -8.30 -15.67
N VAL A 167 0.25 -8.17 -14.49
CA VAL A 167 -0.46 -8.31 -13.22
C VAL A 167 -1.56 -7.26 -13.11
N LEU A 168 -1.21 -5.99 -13.34
CA LEU A 168 -2.15 -4.87 -13.30
C LEU A 168 -3.33 -5.07 -14.26
N GLU A 169 -3.07 -5.43 -15.52
CA GLU A 169 -4.14 -5.66 -16.49
C GLU A 169 -5.01 -6.87 -16.14
N SER A 170 -4.42 -7.94 -15.57
CA SER A 170 -5.14 -9.15 -15.19
C SER A 170 -6.04 -8.98 -13.95
N LEU A 171 -5.83 -7.91 -13.17
CA LEU A 171 -6.53 -7.59 -11.92
C LEU A 171 -7.23 -6.24 -11.97
N LYS A 172 -7.31 -5.56 -13.12
CA LYS A 172 -7.74 -4.16 -13.26
C LYS A 172 -9.07 -3.84 -12.58
N ASP A 173 -10.02 -4.77 -12.60
CA ASP A 173 -11.35 -4.57 -12.00
C ASP A 173 -11.34 -4.74 -10.46
N ARG A 174 -10.17 -5.07 -9.90
CA ARG A 174 -9.93 -5.29 -8.47
C ARG A 174 -8.77 -4.45 -7.92
N ILE A 175 -8.38 -3.39 -8.63
CA ILE A 175 -7.30 -2.47 -8.23
C ILE A 175 -7.82 -1.04 -8.29
N ASP A 176 -7.82 -0.34 -7.16
CA ASP A 176 -8.12 1.10 -7.09
C ASP A 176 -6.89 1.92 -6.69
N VAL A 177 -5.89 1.27 -6.12
CA VAL A 177 -4.64 1.88 -5.69
C VAL A 177 -3.48 0.91 -5.88
N ILE A 178 -2.32 1.42 -6.28
CA ILE A 178 -1.08 0.65 -6.38
C ILE A 178 0.01 1.24 -5.51
N HIS A 179 0.97 0.40 -5.11
CA HIS A 179 2.25 0.88 -4.61
C HIS A 179 3.20 1.09 -5.79
N LEU A 180 3.60 2.34 -5.94
CA LEU A 180 4.61 2.76 -6.91
C LEU A 180 5.97 2.74 -6.22
N LYS A 181 6.62 1.60 -6.28
CA LYS A 181 7.94 1.33 -5.74
C LYS A 181 8.88 1.01 -6.89
N ASP A 182 10.13 1.39 -6.78
CA ASP A 182 11.15 1.15 -7.80
C ASP A 182 12.40 0.52 -7.19
N GLY A 183 13.22 -0.05 -8.03
CA GLY A 183 14.45 -0.69 -7.65
C GLY A 183 15.01 -1.55 -8.76
N ASP A 184 16.11 -2.22 -8.45
CA ASP A 184 16.67 -3.27 -9.28
C ASP A 184 16.46 -4.65 -8.60
N MET A 185 17.05 -5.70 -9.19
CA MET A 185 16.91 -7.06 -8.63
C MET A 185 17.62 -7.24 -7.28
N THR A 186 18.36 -6.25 -6.80
CA THR A 186 19.16 -6.33 -5.57
C THR A 186 18.62 -5.46 -4.45
N ALA A 187 18.11 -4.25 -4.76
CA ALA A 187 17.67 -3.27 -3.77
C ALA A 187 16.59 -2.34 -4.31
N GLY A 188 15.79 -1.79 -3.40
CA GLY A 188 14.91 -0.65 -3.68
C GLY A 188 15.72 0.59 -4.03
N LYS A 189 15.12 1.46 -4.85
CA LYS A 189 15.66 2.74 -5.30
C LYS A 189 14.56 3.79 -5.25
N PRO A 190 14.90 5.09 -5.18
CA PRO A 190 13.91 6.13 -5.41
C PRO A 190 13.18 5.92 -6.75
N VAL A 191 11.91 6.24 -6.79
CA VAL A 191 11.08 6.08 -7.99
C VAL A 191 11.71 6.81 -9.19
N GLY A 192 11.90 6.11 -10.30
CA GLY A 192 12.57 6.58 -11.51
C GLY A 192 14.08 6.34 -11.56
N GLN A 193 14.67 5.73 -10.53
CA GLN A 193 16.11 5.42 -10.47
C GLN A 193 16.41 3.93 -10.50
N GLY A 194 15.38 3.08 -10.60
CA GLY A 194 15.47 1.64 -10.71
C GLY A 194 15.28 1.14 -12.14
N THR A 195 14.86 -0.12 -12.24
CA THR A 195 14.62 -0.82 -13.50
C THR A 195 13.18 -1.33 -13.62
N THR A 196 12.32 -1.06 -12.64
CA THR A 196 10.89 -1.31 -12.72
C THR A 196 10.29 -0.43 -13.84
N PRO A 197 9.35 -0.91 -14.66
CA PRO A 197 8.79 -0.14 -15.79
C PRO A 197 7.85 0.99 -15.32
N ILE A 198 8.38 1.94 -14.54
CA ILE A 198 7.63 2.99 -13.84
C ILE A 198 6.84 3.88 -14.81
N PHE A 199 7.41 4.26 -15.95
CA PHE A 199 6.71 5.11 -16.92
C PHE A 199 5.45 4.45 -17.47
N GLU A 200 5.54 3.17 -17.82
CA GLU A 200 4.43 2.39 -18.35
C GLU A 200 3.38 2.15 -17.27
N VAL A 201 3.81 1.91 -16.03
CA VAL A 201 2.91 1.77 -14.87
C VAL A 201 2.15 3.06 -14.60
N VAL A 202 2.83 4.20 -14.58
CA VAL A 202 2.19 5.52 -14.39
C VAL A 202 1.18 5.80 -15.50
N LYS A 203 1.52 5.51 -16.78
CA LYS A 203 0.57 5.64 -17.90
C LYS A 203 -0.65 4.73 -17.72
N TRP A 204 -0.43 3.49 -17.31
CA TRP A 204 -1.50 2.53 -17.05
C TRP A 204 -2.41 3.02 -15.91
N ALA A 205 -1.85 3.44 -14.78
CA ALA A 205 -2.60 3.94 -13.63
C ALA A 205 -3.44 5.16 -13.99
N LYS A 206 -2.87 6.13 -14.72
CA LYS A 206 -3.59 7.32 -15.21
C LYS A 206 -4.75 6.94 -16.12
N LYS A 207 -4.53 6.05 -17.08
CA LYS A 207 -5.55 5.60 -18.05
C LYS A 207 -6.74 4.93 -17.34
N ASN A 208 -6.48 4.20 -16.27
CA ASN A 208 -7.49 3.41 -15.55
C ASN A 208 -8.05 4.12 -14.30
N GLY A 209 -7.58 5.34 -13.98
CA GLY A 209 -8.06 6.10 -12.80
C GLY A 209 -7.62 5.48 -11.47
N VAL A 210 -6.48 4.79 -11.46
CA VAL A 210 -5.92 4.10 -10.28
C VAL A 210 -5.01 5.05 -9.51
N ASP A 211 -5.20 5.12 -8.19
CA ASP A 211 -4.38 5.92 -7.29
C ASP A 211 -2.95 5.34 -7.16
N MET A 212 -1.98 6.22 -6.93
CA MET A 212 -0.58 5.83 -6.78
C MET A 212 -0.04 6.27 -5.42
N ILE A 213 0.44 5.32 -4.63
CA ILE A 213 1.10 5.55 -3.34
C ILE A 213 2.56 5.13 -3.47
N ILE A 214 3.47 6.05 -3.22
CA ILE A 214 4.90 5.78 -3.21
C ILE A 214 5.24 4.98 -1.97
N GLU A 215 6.03 3.92 -2.12
CA GLU A 215 6.70 3.24 -1.03
C GLU A 215 8.18 3.06 -1.32
N ASN A 216 9.02 3.48 -0.37
CA ASN A 216 10.46 3.24 -0.37
C ASN A 216 10.91 2.68 0.98
N GLU A 217 12.04 2.01 1.00
CA GLU A 217 12.63 1.46 2.22
C GLU A 217 14.11 1.88 2.34
N PRO A 218 14.39 3.19 2.37
CA PRO A 218 15.76 3.68 2.48
C PRO A 218 16.30 3.57 3.90
N THR A 219 17.61 3.79 4.04
CA THR A 219 18.23 4.01 5.35
C THR A 219 17.67 5.25 6.04
N ALA A 220 17.71 5.29 7.37
CA ALA A 220 17.06 6.33 8.18
C ALA A 220 17.41 7.76 7.75
N ASP A 221 18.67 8.02 7.41
CA ASP A 221 19.15 9.33 6.96
C ASP A 221 18.65 9.75 5.57
N ARG A 222 18.17 8.80 4.77
CA ARG A 222 17.69 9.01 3.40
C ARG A 222 16.17 9.16 3.29
N GLN A 223 15.39 8.78 4.29
CA GLN A 223 13.93 8.64 4.20
C GLN A 223 13.23 9.90 3.67
N MET A 224 13.46 11.05 4.29
CA MET A 224 12.83 12.31 3.85
C MET A 224 13.40 12.82 2.52
N ILE A 225 14.68 12.55 2.26
CA ILE A 225 15.34 12.91 0.99
C ILE A 225 14.69 12.12 -0.16
N GLU A 226 14.57 10.81 -0.02
CA GLU A 226 13.99 9.96 -1.07
C GLU A 226 12.49 10.19 -1.23
N ALA A 227 11.75 10.47 -0.15
CA ALA A 227 10.37 10.91 -0.26
C ALA A 227 10.23 12.16 -1.14
N LYS A 228 11.17 13.12 -1.02
CA LYS A 228 11.19 14.31 -1.87
C LYS A 228 11.60 13.99 -3.31
N GLU A 229 12.64 13.20 -3.51
CA GLU A 229 13.12 12.79 -4.85
C GLU A 229 11.99 12.09 -5.64
N CYS A 230 11.25 11.17 -5.00
CA CYS A 230 10.17 10.43 -5.63
C CYS A 230 9.01 11.33 -6.09
N ILE A 231 8.53 12.24 -5.22
CA ILE A 231 7.44 13.14 -5.60
C ILE A 231 7.87 14.13 -6.69
N ASP A 232 9.12 14.61 -6.67
CA ASP A 232 9.65 15.51 -7.69
C ASP A 232 9.74 14.80 -9.05
N PHE A 233 10.20 13.56 -9.08
CA PHE A 233 10.20 12.74 -10.29
C PHE A 233 8.77 12.58 -10.86
N LEU A 234 7.79 12.24 -10.03
CA LEU A 234 6.41 12.07 -10.50
C LEU A 234 5.81 13.37 -11.04
N LYS A 235 6.10 14.51 -10.41
CA LYS A 235 5.69 15.83 -10.92
C LYS A 235 6.36 16.16 -12.26
N ALA A 236 7.63 15.79 -12.43
CA ALA A 236 8.35 16.02 -13.69
C ALA A 236 7.75 15.21 -14.86
N ILE A 237 7.19 14.02 -14.58
CA ILE A 237 6.55 13.16 -15.59
C ILE A 237 5.03 13.29 -15.63
N GLU A 238 4.44 14.28 -14.96
CA GLU A 238 2.98 14.38 -14.84
C GLU A 238 2.26 14.55 -16.18
N ASN A 239 2.93 15.06 -17.19
CA ASN A 239 2.34 15.32 -18.51
C ASN A 239 2.63 14.22 -19.56
N ILE A 240 3.14 13.04 -19.13
CA ILE A 240 3.45 11.92 -20.02
C ILE A 240 2.23 11.02 -20.26
#